data_b4f4dbccb489a5b9d04a0fe3d031ffb2
#
_entry.id   b4f4dbccb489a5b9d04a0fe3d031ffb2
#
_cell.length_a   1.000
_cell.length_b   1.000
_cell.length_c   1.000
_cell.angle_alpha   90.00
_cell.angle_beta   90.00
_cell.angle_gamma   90.00
#
_symmetry.space_group_name_H-M   'P 1'
#
loop_
_entity.id
_entity.type
_entity.pdbx_description
1 polymer ?
#
loop_
_entity_poly.entity_id
_entity_poly.type
_entity_poly.pdbx_seq_one_letter_code
_entity_poly.pdbx_strand_id
1 'polypeptide(L)'
;MKNVIVWMILTVWSIMNVTAGDTVYLFSYFINNSKDGLHLAYSYDGLTWTALNGGRSFLTPTVGKDKLMRDPSICQAPDGTFHMVWTSSWTDRIIGYASSRDLIHWSEQKAIPVMMNEPAAHNCWAPELFYDESSQTYYIFWATTIPGRHKEVPTSESEKGLNHRIYYV
;
A
#
# COMPACT_ATOMS: atom_id res chain seq x y z
N MET A 1 51.70 -52.74 14.63
CA MET A 1 51.61 -51.28 14.57
C MET A 1 50.46 -50.94 13.56
N LYS A 2 49.31 -50.46 14.04
CA LYS A 2 48.16 -50.14 13.18
C LYS A 2 48.23 -48.66 12.87
N ASN A 3 48.36 -48.29 11.59
CA ASN A 3 48.34 -46.91 11.13
C ASN A 3 46.89 -46.42 11.08
N VAL A 4 46.56 -45.46 11.93
CA VAL A 4 45.26 -44.75 11.88
C VAL A 4 45.43 -43.56 10.92
N ILE A 5 44.75 -43.63 9.78
CA ILE A 5 44.66 -42.50 8.83
C ILE A 5 43.48 -41.64 9.29
N VAL A 6 43.81 -40.44 9.79
CA VAL A 6 42.81 -39.41 10.12
C VAL A 6 42.47 -38.66 8.85
N TRP A 7 41.23 -38.82 8.35
CA TRP A 7 40.69 -38.01 7.28
C TRP A 7 40.23 -36.66 7.84
N MET A 8 40.95 -35.59 7.52
CA MET A 8 40.55 -34.23 7.84
C MET A 8 39.56 -33.78 6.78
N ILE A 9 38.27 -33.74 7.12
CA ILE A 9 37.24 -33.19 6.25
C ILE A 9 37.33 -31.67 6.35
N LEU A 10 37.89 -31.02 5.33
CA LEU A 10 37.84 -29.59 5.15
C LEU A 10 36.40 -29.23 4.66
N THR A 11 35.55 -28.78 5.56
CA THR A 11 34.34 -28.11 5.19
C THR A 11 34.66 -26.71 4.69
N VAL A 12 34.69 -26.54 3.38
CA VAL A 12 34.76 -25.23 2.74
C VAL A 12 33.39 -24.56 2.96
N TRP A 13 33.31 -23.69 3.94
CA TRP A 13 32.19 -22.75 4.04
C TRP A 13 32.35 -21.72 2.91
N SER A 14 31.56 -21.87 1.85
CA SER A 14 31.38 -20.81 0.88
C SER A 14 30.71 -19.64 1.60
N ILE A 15 31.51 -18.64 1.97
CA ILE A 15 30.98 -17.34 2.37
C ILE A 15 30.32 -16.78 1.11
N MET A 16 29.01 -16.92 0.98
CA MET A 16 28.25 -16.10 0.04
C MET A 16 28.44 -14.66 0.50
N ASN A 17 29.26 -13.91 -0.21
CA ASN A 17 29.24 -12.46 -0.14
C ASN A 17 27.86 -12.03 -0.67
N VAL A 18 26.92 -11.81 0.23
CA VAL A 18 25.73 -11.02 -0.06
C VAL A 18 26.26 -9.61 -0.23
N THR A 19 26.57 -9.23 -1.45
CA THR A 19 26.73 -7.83 -1.83
C THR A 19 25.44 -7.12 -1.43
N ALA A 20 25.57 -5.95 -0.83
CA ALA A 20 24.44 -5.08 -0.48
C ALA A 20 23.48 -5.08 -1.67
N GLY A 21 22.29 -5.64 -1.45
CA GLY A 21 21.41 -6.03 -2.54
C GLY A 21 21.08 -4.86 -3.45
N ASP A 22 20.95 -5.14 -4.72
CA ASP A 22 20.44 -4.21 -5.71
C ASP A 22 19.12 -3.63 -5.18
N THR A 23 18.99 -2.32 -5.23
CA THR A 23 17.74 -1.64 -4.84
C THR A 23 16.62 -2.17 -5.73
N VAL A 24 15.56 -2.68 -5.12
CA VAL A 24 14.36 -3.13 -5.82
C VAL A 24 13.26 -2.14 -5.54
N TYR A 25 12.70 -1.57 -6.60
CA TYR A 25 11.52 -0.72 -6.52
C TYR A 25 10.27 -1.59 -6.53
N LEU A 26 9.32 -1.29 -5.66
CA LEU A 26 8.00 -1.92 -5.61
C LEU A 26 6.94 -0.91 -6.03
N PHE A 27 6.01 -1.35 -6.86
CA PHE A 27 4.86 -0.57 -7.29
C PHE A 27 3.56 -1.31 -6.94
N SER A 28 2.71 -0.67 -6.14
CA SER A 28 1.35 -1.13 -5.86
C SER A 28 0.38 -0.51 -6.85
N TYR A 29 -0.52 -1.32 -7.42
CA TYR A 29 -1.47 -0.85 -8.41
C TYR A 29 -2.77 -1.65 -8.37
N PHE A 30 -3.76 -1.18 -9.09
CA PHE A 30 -5.03 -1.84 -9.31
C PHE A 30 -5.33 -1.89 -10.81
N ILE A 31 -6.22 -2.78 -11.22
CA ILE A 31 -6.64 -2.92 -12.62
C ILE A 31 -8.16 -2.85 -12.75
N ASN A 32 -8.64 -2.55 -13.97
CA ASN A 32 -10.06 -2.56 -14.33
C ASN A 32 -10.96 -1.79 -13.34
N ASN A 33 -12.00 -2.48 -12.85
CA ASN A 33 -12.97 -1.93 -11.90
C ASN A 33 -12.48 -1.96 -10.44
N SER A 34 -11.20 -2.30 -10.19
CA SER A 34 -10.60 -2.29 -8.84
C SER A 34 -11.23 -3.28 -7.84
N LYS A 35 -11.99 -4.25 -8.31
CA LYS A 35 -12.67 -5.26 -7.47
C LYS A 35 -11.87 -6.52 -7.26
N ASP A 36 -10.91 -6.80 -8.11
CA ASP A 36 -9.99 -7.91 -7.97
C ASP A 36 -8.86 -7.64 -6.95
N GLY A 37 -8.54 -6.36 -6.71
CA GLY A 37 -7.75 -5.95 -5.56
C GLY A 37 -6.33 -5.50 -5.83
N LEU A 38 -5.42 -5.82 -4.91
CA LEU A 38 -4.03 -5.40 -4.90
C LEU A 38 -3.21 -6.14 -5.95
N HIS A 39 -2.54 -5.41 -6.80
CA HIS A 39 -1.48 -5.90 -7.66
C HIS A 39 -0.14 -5.27 -7.28
N LEU A 40 0.93 -6.01 -7.49
CA LEU A 40 2.29 -5.56 -7.25
C LEU A 40 3.16 -5.80 -8.49
N ALA A 41 4.05 -4.86 -8.75
CA ALA A 41 5.11 -5.00 -9.73
C ALA A 41 6.44 -4.59 -9.12
N TYR A 42 7.54 -5.10 -9.65
CA TYR A 42 8.88 -4.72 -9.22
C TYR A 42 9.71 -4.20 -10.40
N SER A 43 10.73 -3.42 -10.08
CA SER A 43 11.70 -2.92 -11.03
C SER A 43 13.07 -2.80 -10.37
N TYR A 44 14.14 -2.98 -11.15
CA TYR A 44 15.51 -2.72 -10.74
C TYR A 44 16.02 -1.35 -11.20
N ASP A 45 15.37 -0.76 -12.20
CA ASP A 45 15.79 0.51 -12.83
C ASP A 45 14.77 1.64 -12.66
N GLY A 46 13.58 1.34 -12.09
CA GLY A 46 12.46 2.28 -11.96
C GLY A 46 11.73 2.58 -13.27
N LEU A 47 12.13 1.98 -14.38
CA LEU A 47 11.59 2.24 -15.72
C LEU A 47 10.89 1.00 -16.30
N THR A 48 11.50 -0.16 -16.13
CA THR A 48 10.98 -1.45 -16.63
C THR A 48 10.34 -2.22 -15.49
N TRP A 49 9.04 -2.47 -15.57
CA TRP A 49 8.26 -3.09 -14.49
C TRP A 49 7.81 -4.50 -14.84
N THR A 50 7.96 -5.40 -13.90
CA THR A 50 7.51 -6.79 -14.02
C THR A 50 6.43 -7.07 -12.99
N ALA A 51 5.25 -7.51 -13.46
CA ALA A 51 4.15 -7.88 -12.58
C ALA A 51 4.52 -9.11 -11.73
N LEU A 52 4.25 -9.03 -10.44
CA LEU A 52 4.38 -10.16 -9.52
C LEU A 52 3.17 -11.08 -9.61
N ASN A 53 3.28 -12.29 -9.05
CA ASN A 53 2.23 -13.30 -8.99
C ASN A 53 1.58 -13.63 -10.37
N GLY A 54 2.33 -13.42 -11.47
CA GLY A 54 1.78 -13.61 -12.83
C GLY A 54 0.64 -12.64 -13.14
N GLY A 55 0.63 -11.44 -12.54
CA GLY A 55 -0.42 -10.43 -12.70
C GLY A 55 -1.71 -10.72 -11.93
N ARG A 56 -1.73 -11.73 -11.05
CA ARG A 56 -2.90 -12.01 -10.20
C ARG A 56 -2.88 -11.14 -8.94
N SER A 57 -4.06 -10.85 -8.42
CA SER A 57 -4.22 -10.09 -7.17
C SER A 57 -3.59 -10.80 -5.97
N PHE A 58 -3.05 -10.01 -5.03
CA PHE A 58 -2.55 -10.46 -3.72
C PHE A 58 -3.58 -10.32 -2.61
N LEU A 59 -4.56 -9.42 -2.76
CA LEU A 59 -5.60 -9.16 -1.77
C LEU A 59 -6.86 -8.63 -2.43
N THR A 60 -7.95 -9.39 -2.36
CA THR A 60 -9.26 -8.94 -2.84
C THR A 60 -9.96 -8.08 -1.78
N PRO A 61 -10.48 -6.88 -2.13
CA PRO A 61 -11.10 -5.99 -1.16
C PRO A 61 -12.43 -6.54 -0.61
N THR A 62 -12.62 -6.39 0.69
CA THR A 62 -13.84 -6.85 1.40
C THR A 62 -14.53 -5.73 2.16
N VAL A 63 -13.86 -4.59 2.38
CA VAL A 63 -14.39 -3.43 3.13
C VAL A 63 -14.83 -2.31 2.20
N GLY A 64 -15.68 -1.43 2.73
CA GLY A 64 -16.26 -0.32 1.99
C GLY A 64 -17.54 -0.71 1.25
N LYS A 65 -18.36 0.29 0.94
CA LYS A 65 -19.66 0.12 0.29
C LYS A 65 -19.57 -0.59 -1.06
N ASP A 66 -18.58 -0.21 -1.88
CA ASP A 66 -18.41 -0.75 -3.23
C ASP A 66 -17.36 -1.89 -3.28
N LYS A 67 -16.63 -2.12 -2.18
CA LYS A 67 -15.54 -3.10 -2.08
C LYS A 67 -14.54 -2.92 -3.22
N LEU A 68 -14.05 -1.69 -3.38
CA LEU A 68 -13.00 -1.36 -4.34
C LEU A 68 -11.63 -1.39 -3.65
N MET A 69 -10.58 -1.59 -4.43
CA MET A 69 -9.21 -1.29 -4.05
C MET A 69 -8.60 -0.41 -5.14
N ARG A 70 -8.72 0.90 -4.95
CA ARG A 70 -8.10 1.89 -5.82
C ARG A 70 -7.00 2.60 -5.05
N ASP A 71 -6.01 3.09 -5.78
CA ASP A 71 -4.95 3.93 -5.24
C ASP A 71 -4.29 3.30 -3.98
N PRO A 72 -3.86 2.00 -4.02
CA PRO A 72 -3.25 1.37 -2.86
C PRO A 72 -1.91 2.03 -2.54
N SER A 73 -1.76 2.58 -1.34
CA SER A 73 -0.53 3.17 -0.83
C SER A 73 0.06 2.30 0.28
N ILE A 74 1.33 1.91 0.14
CA ILE A 74 2.05 1.03 1.06
C ILE A 74 3.20 1.79 1.70
N CYS A 75 3.31 1.72 3.03
CA CYS A 75 4.41 2.23 3.81
C CYS A 75 5.00 1.10 4.67
N GLN A 76 6.32 0.98 4.73
CA GLN A 76 6.98 0.04 5.63
C GLN A 76 7.30 0.72 6.96
N ALA A 77 6.90 0.09 8.05
CA ALA A 77 7.22 0.52 9.40
C ALA A 77 8.67 0.17 9.79
N PRO A 78 9.26 0.82 10.81
CA PRO A 78 10.60 0.48 11.31
C PRO A 78 10.72 -0.97 11.81
N ASP A 79 9.62 -1.60 12.23
CA ASP A 79 9.59 -3.00 12.66
C ASP A 79 9.49 -4.00 11.49
N GLY A 80 9.54 -3.49 10.25
CA GLY A 80 9.45 -4.28 9.02
C GLY A 80 8.00 -4.61 8.58
N THR A 81 6.97 -4.18 9.32
CA THR A 81 5.57 -4.36 8.91
C THR A 81 5.23 -3.42 7.76
N PHE A 82 4.58 -3.94 6.74
CA PHE A 82 3.97 -3.16 5.67
C PHE A 82 2.54 -2.81 6.06
N HIS A 83 2.22 -1.54 6.00
CA HIS A 83 0.88 -1.00 6.18
C HIS A 83 0.36 -0.51 4.84
N MET A 84 -0.89 -0.80 4.53
CA MET A 84 -1.51 -0.37 3.28
C MET A 84 -2.85 0.29 3.56
N VAL A 85 -3.11 1.40 2.86
CA VAL A 85 -4.42 2.06 2.79
C VAL A 85 -4.87 2.14 1.33
N TRP A 86 -6.20 2.22 1.11
CA TRP A 86 -6.75 2.31 -0.24
C TRP A 86 -8.14 2.97 -0.27
N THR A 87 -8.53 3.48 -1.43
CA THR A 87 -9.89 3.92 -1.72
C THR A 87 -10.81 2.70 -1.81
N SER A 88 -11.78 2.60 -0.91
CA SER A 88 -12.65 1.42 -0.78
C SER A 88 -14.00 1.57 -1.49
N SER A 89 -14.37 2.79 -1.89
CA SER A 89 -15.64 3.10 -2.51
C SER A 89 -15.62 4.44 -3.27
N TRP A 90 -16.56 4.61 -4.20
CA TRP A 90 -16.78 5.88 -4.88
C TRP A 90 -17.39 6.96 -3.96
N THR A 91 -18.25 6.55 -3.03
CA THR A 91 -19.01 7.47 -2.17
C THR A 91 -19.08 6.93 -0.75
N ASP A 92 -17.95 6.91 -0.05
CA ASP A 92 -17.87 6.42 1.33
C ASP A 92 -17.03 7.37 2.19
N ARG A 93 -17.17 7.28 3.50
CA ARG A 93 -16.47 8.11 4.48
C ARG A 93 -15.40 7.36 5.24
N ILE A 94 -15.00 6.24 4.67
CA ILE A 94 -13.94 5.36 5.18
C ILE A 94 -12.86 5.17 4.11
N ILE A 95 -11.70 4.74 4.54
CA ILE A 95 -10.67 4.12 3.70
C ILE A 95 -10.44 2.69 4.14
N GLY A 96 -9.95 1.84 3.24
CA GLY A 96 -9.54 0.48 3.57
C GLY A 96 -8.15 0.45 4.18
N TYR A 97 -7.88 -0.55 5.02
CA TYR A 97 -6.58 -0.80 5.63
C TYR A 97 -6.32 -2.30 5.78
N ALA A 98 -5.08 -2.69 5.56
CA ALA A 98 -4.53 -4.00 5.93
C ALA A 98 -3.03 -3.89 6.21
N SER A 99 -2.45 -4.87 6.87
CA SER A 99 -1.00 -4.97 7.10
C SER A 99 -0.46 -6.32 6.69
N SER A 100 0.86 -6.37 6.41
CA SER A 100 1.55 -7.59 6.01
C SER A 100 3.00 -7.57 6.51
N ARG A 101 3.60 -8.74 6.67
CA ARG A 101 5.02 -8.90 6.96
C ARG A 101 5.84 -9.28 5.72
N ASP A 102 5.18 -9.69 4.65
CA ASP A 102 5.81 -10.28 3.47
C ASP A 102 5.21 -9.81 2.14
N LEU A 103 4.21 -8.90 2.16
CA LEU A 103 3.47 -8.40 1.01
C LEU A 103 2.61 -9.47 0.28
N ILE A 104 2.60 -10.70 0.80
CA ILE A 104 1.86 -11.84 0.24
C ILE A 104 0.67 -12.18 1.12
N HIS A 105 0.90 -12.32 2.43
CA HIS A 105 -0.12 -12.63 3.42
C HIS A 105 -0.54 -11.36 4.15
N TRP A 106 -1.79 -10.97 3.94
CA TRP A 106 -2.36 -9.75 4.51
C TRP A 106 -3.27 -10.05 5.70
N SER A 107 -3.28 -9.15 6.66
CA SER A 107 -4.18 -9.20 7.82
C SER A 107 -5.64 -9.15 7.40
N GLU A 108 -6.55 -9.36 8.36
CA GLU A 108 -7.94 -8.98 8.22
C GLU A 108 -8.03 -7.49 7.83
N GLN A 109 -8.90 -7.20 6.84
CA GLN A 109 -9.10 -5.85 6.36
C GLN A 109 -9.95 -5.04 7.33
N LYS A 110 -9.60 -3.77 7.52
CA LYS A 110 -10.30 -2.84 8.40
C LYS A 110 -10.80 -1.63 7.61
N ALA A 111 -11.94 -1.10 8.03
CA ALA A 111 -12.46 0.18 7.59
C ALA A 111 -11.99 1.26 8.56
N ILE A 112 -11.21 2.23 8.11
CA ILE A 112 -10.79 3.38 8.93
C ILE A 112 -11.80 4.51 8.71
N PRO A 113 -12.53 4.95 9.76
CA PRO A 113 -13.64 5.89 9.65
C PRO A 113 -13.16 7.35 9.61
N VAL A 114 -12.33 7.70 8.62
CA VAL A 114 -11.62 9.01 8.54
C VAL A 114 -12.55 10.22 8.42
N MET A 115 -13.77 10.06 7.85
CA MET A 115 -14.74 11.14 7.66
C MET A 115 -16.11 10.84 8.27
N MET A 116 -16.22 9.90 9.19
CA MET A 116 -17.51 9.52 9.79
C MET A 116 -18.15 10.65 10.60
N ASN A 117 -17.34 11.55 11.19
CA ASN A 117 -17.81 12.73 11.91
C ASN A 117 -18.23 13.88 10.99
N GLU A 118 -18.14 13.71 9.67
CA GLU A 118 -18.50 14.70 8.66
C GLU A 118 -19.60 14.12 7.74
N PRO A 119 -20.88 14.28 8.11
CA PRO A 119 -21.99 13.67 7.38
C PRO A 119 -22.09 14.10 5.92
N ALA A 120 -21.62 15.32 5.60
CA ALA A 120 -21.63 15.87 4.26
C ALA A 120 -20.44 15.44 3.39
N ALA A 121 -19.45 14.72 3.94
CA ALA A 121 -18.35 14.22 3.16
C ALA A 121 -18.85 13.21 2.11
N HIS A 122 -18.47 13.47 0.85
CA HIS A 122 -18.95 12.69 -0.28
C HIS A 122 -18.09 11.43 -0.51
N ASN A 123 -16.79 11.52 -0.32
CA ASN A 123 -15.81 10.50 -0.67
C ASN A 123 -14.56 10.57 0.20
N CYS A 124 -13.75 9.52 0.18
CA CYS A 124 -12.39 9.48 0.69
C CYS A 124 -11.51 8.79 -0.34
N TRP A 125 -10.85 9.57 -1.20
CA TRP A 125 -10.13 9.06 -2.36
C TRP A 125 -8.63 9.24 -2.26
N ALA A 126 -7.93 8.35 -2.96
CA ALA A 126 -6.47 8.35 -3.10
C ALA A 126 -5.76 8.57 -1.76
N PRO A 127 -5.98 7.69 -0.76
CA PRO A 127 -5.26 7.83 0.49
C PRO A 127 -3.78 7.52 0.29
N GLU A 128 -2.93 8.32 0.94
CA GLU A 128 -1.50 8.07 1.07
C GLU A 128 -1.13 7.87 2.53
N LEU A 129 -0.27 6.90 2.79
CA LEU A 129 0.23 6.59 4.12
C LEU A 129 1.71 6.97 4.21
N PHE A 130 2.04 7.75 5.22
CA PHE A 130 3.40 8.19 5.52
C PHE A 130 3.74 7.93 6.99
N TYR A 131 4.96 7.46 7.24
CA TYR A 131 5.53 7.35 8.59
C TYR A 131 6.59 8.42 8.79
N ASP A 132 6.37 9.30 9.76
CA ASP A 132 7.37 10.29 10.18
C ASP A 132 8.27 9.68 11.28
N GLU A 133 9.50 9.40 10.92
CA GLU A 133 10.49 8.85 11.85
C GLU A 133 10.79 9.80 13.01
N SER A 134 10.74 11.12 12.79
CA SER A 134 11.08 12.11 13.80
C SER A 134 10.06 12.18 14.94
N SER A 135 8.78 12.07 14.62
CA SER A 135 7.67 12.06 15.58
C SER A 135 7.17 10.65 15.92
N GLN A 136 7.69 9.62 15.22
CA GLN A 136 7.23 8.23 15.33
C GLN A 136 5.71 8.09 15.10
N THR A 137 5.18 8.87 14.16
CA THR A 137 3.74 8.99 13.90
C THR A 137 3.41 8.62 12.46
N TYR A 138 2.31 7.91 12.26
CA TYR A 138 1.73 7.68 10.96
C TYR A 138 0.79 8.81 10.60
N TYR A 139 0.87 9.26 9.36
CA TYR A 139 -0.07 10.19 8.76
C TYR A 139 -0.76 9.53 7.59
N ILE A 140 -2.06 9.73 7.52
CA ILE A 140 -2.86 9.33 6.35
C ILE A 140 -3.44 10.60 5.75
N PHE A 141 -3.16 10.83 4.46
CA PHE A 141 -3.72 11.92 3.68
C PHE A 141 -4.75 11.36 2.71
N TRP A 142 -5.82 12.09 2.44
CA TRP A 142 -6.81 11.69 1.43
C TRP A 142 -7.53 12.89 0.86
N ALA A 143 -8.16 12.72 -0.32
CA ALA A 143 -8.98 13.73 -0.96
C ALA A 143 -10.46 13.53 -0.65
N THR A 144 -11.12 14.59 -0.18
CA THR A 144 -12.57 14.61 0.11
C THR A 144 -13.23 15.85 -0.45
N THR A 145 -14.41 15.67 -1.03
CA THR A 145 -15.36 16.78 -1.31
C THR A 145 -16.39 16.87 -0.19
N ILE A 146 -16.54 18.07 0.34
CA ILE A 146 -17.66 18.43 1.25
C ILE A 146 -18.45 19.51 0.56
N PRO A 147 -19.62 19.20 -0.03
CA PRO A 147 -20.40 20.14 -0.79
C PRO A 147 -20.72 21.42 0.00
N GLY A 148 -20.51 22.56 -0.62
CA GLY A 148 -20.78 23.87 -0.02
C GLY A 148 -19.81 24.37 1.04
N ARG A 149 -18.82 23.56 1.47
CA ARG A 149 -17.86 23.97 2.53
C ARG A 149 -16.81 24.96 2.05
N HIS A 150 -16.32 24.78 0.84
CA HIS A 150 -15.27 25.60 0.27
C HIS A 150 -15.76 26.36 -0.95
N LYS A 151 -15.23 27.58 -1.13
CA LYS A 151 -15.53 28.34 -2.35
C LYS A 151 -15.03 27.53 -3.54
N GLU A 152 -15.91 27.32 -4.50
CA GLU A 152 -15.56 26.60 -5.71
C GLU A 152 -14.62 27.44 -6.57
N VAL A 153 -13.57 26.79 -7.05
CA VAL A 153 -12.73 27.31 -8.11
C VAL A 153 -13.11 26.55 -9.37
N PRO A 154 -13.46 27.24 -10.46
CA PRO A 154 -13.84 26.59 -11.70
C PRO A 154 -12.72 25.67 -12.20
N THR A 155 -13.00 24.37 -12.22
CA THR A 155 -12.15 23.31 -12.75
C THR A 155 -13.03 22.27 -13.41
N SER A 156 -12.48 21.39 -14.23
CA SER A 156 -13.25 20.30 -14.82
C SER A 156 -13.88 19.38 -13.77
N GLU A 157 -13.30 19.26 -12.58
CA GLU A 157 -13.83 18.47 -11.48
C GLU A 157 -14.91 19.23 -10.70
N SER A 158 -14.75 20.55 -10.48
CA SER A 158 -15.79 21.36 -9.80
C SER A 158 -17.06 21.48 -10.63
N GLU A 159 -16.94 21.45 -11.97
CA GLU A 159 -18.10 21.37 -12.88
C GLU A 159 -18.90 20.06 -12.68
N LYS A 160 -18.26 19.00 -12.21
CA LYS A 160 -18.91 17.74 -11.81
C LYS A 160 -19.40 17.77 -10.35
N GLY A 161 -19.26 18.89 -9.64
CA GLY A 161 -19.56 19.01 -8.21
C GLY A 161 -18.50 18.41 -7.29
N LEU A 162 -17.30 18.15 -7.80
CA LEU A 162 -16.20 17.53 -7.05
C LEU A 162 -15.10 18.57 -6.74
N ASN A 163 -15.28 19.30 -5.64
CA ASN A 163 -14.33 20.31 -5.17
C ASN A 163 -13.47 19.73 -4.03
N HIS A 164 -12.54 18.84 -4.38
CA HIS A 164 -11.70 18.13 -3.43
C HIS A 164 -10.78 19.02 -2.61
N ARG A 165 -10.56 18.64 -1.35
CA ARG A 165 -9.50 19.15 -0.48
C ARG A 165 -8.78 17.96 0.13
N ILE A 166 -7.51 18.18 0.46
CA ILE A 166 -6.72 17.19 1.18
C ILE A 166 -6.99 17.32 2.66
N TYR A 167 -7.29 16.21 3.27
CA TYR A 167 -7.44 16.01 4.72
C TYR A 167 -6.36 15.06 5.20
N TYR A 168 -6.12 15.05 6.50
CA TYR A 168 -5.16 14.14 7.11
C TYR A 168 -5.56 13.80 8.55
N VAL A 169 -5.01 12.73 9.05
CA VAL A 169 -5.08 12.27 10.43
C VAL A 169 -3.73 11.66 10.83
#